data_ab2bccac8ecade963a1f37b09b9598f7
#
_entry.id   ab2bccac8ecade963a1f37b09b9598f7
#
_cell.length_a   1.000
_cell.length_b   1.000
_cell.length_c   1.000
_cell.angle_alpha   90.00
_cell.angle_beta   90.00
_cell.angle_gamma   90.00
#
_symmetry.space_group_name_H-M   'P 1'
#
loop_
_entity.id
_entity.type
_entity.pdbx_description
1 polymer ?
#
loop_
_entity_poly.entity_id
_entity_poly.type
_entity_poly.pdbx_seq_one_letter_code
_entity_poly.pdbx_strand_id
1 'polypeptide(L)'
;MKKMLAALLSALTLLTCGIFSDCTAEKRQPDTDAVWETLSEAYIYAFPLVLTDATKTLSTNTDGSMAGRAPVNQFNHAKKLADASFRTVVTPNVDTVYSQAWLDIGAEPLVYVLPETDRFCNVQILDAWTNTAAVLDKAGVYAIALPDWEGELPDGVTRVNVPTASVWSIARVVLSGDEDLPHVYAIQEQMQLLPLSAYGQEERYTVPQGRYVKENDFVPVNKVLSMTPGEFFNTANTLMQANPPADADRELLEKLSAIRVGAGMTFDDSLLGEDAAERWAQMLQGLRATLSADSAKYAQKLGQWRYYGKPIGDFGTAYTYRAMVALVGLGANTVDVAIYPKTAVDETGAALRGEKTYTLHFASLPPTRAGGFWSVTAYGADDFLIDNPIHRYCINDRSAFELNEDGTLDLVLSRNAPENTANWLPVSDGGFHLFLRIYVPDMEALDAWQPPVIREQQEI
;
A
#
# COMPACT_ATOMS: atom_id res chain seq x y z
N MET A 1 -63.75 -0.10 72.43
CA MET A 1 -63.49 0.43 71.03
C MET A 1 -62.40 1.50 70.96
N LYS A 2 -61.63 1.80 72.02
CA LYS A 2 -60.50 2.80 71.99
C LYS A 2 -59.09 2.13 72.02
N LYS A 3 -59.00 0.77 72.05
CA LYS A 3 -57.71 0.05 72.08
C LYS A 3 -57.35 -0.68 70.73
N MET A 4 -58.25 -0.66 69.75
CA MET A 4 -57.98 -1.24 68.44
C MET A 4 -57.54 -0.26 67.31
N LEU A 5 -57.64 1.06 67.65
CA LEU A 5 -57.23 2.11 66.69
C LEU A 5 -55.73 2.52 66.81
N ALA A 6 -55.09 2.10 67.93
CA ALA A 6 -53.64 2.42 68.09
C ALA A 6 -52.67 1.39 67.50
N ALA A 7 -53.17 0.22 67.16
CA ALA A 7 -52.34 -0.84 66.54
C ALA A 7 -52.26 -0.74 65.02
N LEU A 8 -53.13 0.04 64.37
CA LEU A 8 -53.15 0.21 62.93
C LEU A 8 -52.31 1.42 62.39
N LEU A 9 -51.95 2.35 63.33
CA LEU A 9 -51.08 3.51 62.98
C LEU A 9 -49.57 3.22 63.12
N SER A 10 -49.17 2.16 63.85
CA SER A 10 -47.75 1.79 64.01
C SER A 10 -47.26 0.81 62.93
N ALA A 11 -48.15 0.26 62.13
CA ALA A 11 -47.78 -0.60 61.01
C ALA A 11 -47.61 0.13 59.69
N LEU A 12 -48.02 1.40 59.58
CA LEU A 12 -47.95 2.18 58.35
C LEU A 12 -46.70 3.08 58.27
N THR A 13 -45.91 3.22 59.36
CA THR A 13 -44.69 4.02 59.40
C THR A 13 -43.42 3.20 59.24
N LEU A 14 -43.51 1.88 59.13
CA LEU A 14 -42.36 0.99 58.89
C LEU A 14 -42.29 0.47 57.45
N LEU A 15 -43.18 0.92 56.53
CA LEU A 15 -43.20 0.46 55.13
C LEU A 15 -42.75 1.56 54.15
N THR A 16 -42.28 2.72 54.59
CA THR A 16 -41.81 3.83 53.72
C THR A 16 -40.34 4.16 53.89
N CYS A 17 -39.55 3.37 54.63
CA CYS A 17 -38.10 3.54 54.73
C CYS A 17 -37.26 2.45 54.05
N GLY A 18 -37.86 1.68 53.12
CA GLY A 18 -37.19 0.52 52.50
C GLY A 18 -37.08 0.53 50.99
N ILE A 19 -37.29 1.66 50.29
CA ILE A 19 -37.09 1.76 48.83
C ILE A 19 -36.38 3.08 48.47
N PHE A 20 -35.21 3.27 49.03
CA PHE A 20 -34.12 3.99 48.39
C PHE A 20 -32.87 3.11 48.55
N SER A 21 -32.92 1.93 47.93
CA SER A 21 -31.68 1.31 47.50
C SER A 21 -31.13 2.22 46.40
N ASP A 22 -30.08 2.91 46.74
CA ASP A 22 -29.17 3.51 45.78
C ASP A 22 -28.85 2.43 44.74
N CYS A 23 -29.55 2.43 43.61
CA CYS A 23 -29.04 1.87 42.37
C CYS A 23 -28.01 2.87 41.86
N THR A 24 -26.90 3.02 42.56
CA THR A 24 -25.63 3.28 41.91
C THR A 24 -25.42 2.04 41.07
N ALA A 25 -25.79 2.12 39.78
CA ALA A 25 -25.28 1.20 38.79
C ALA A 25 -23.77 1.31 38.93
N GLU A 26 -23.13 0.37 39.60
CA GLU A 26 -21.71 0.12 39.44
C GLU A 26 -21.52 0.03 37.91
N LYS A 27 -20.87 1.06 37.37
CA LYS A 27 -20.33 0.95 36.00
C LYS A 27 -19.41 -0.24 36.09
N ARG A 28 -19.89 -1.43 35.61
CA ARG A 28 -19.02 -2.57 35.39
C ARG A 28 -17.85 -2.04 34.59
N GLN A 29 -16.66 -2.04 35.18
CA GLN A 29 -15.46 -1.84 34.39
C GLN A 29 -15.52 -2.80 33.22
N PRO A 30 -15.31 -2.34 31.98
CA PRO A 30 -15.29 -3.23 30.84
C PRO A 30 -14.29 -4.35 31.11
N ASP A 31 -14.62 -5.57 30.69
CA ASP A 31 -13.67 -6.69 30.73
C ASP A 31 -12.43 -6.27 29.94
N THR A 32 -11.32 -6.08 30.62
CA THR A 32 -10.09 -5.55 30.04
C THR A 32 -9.60 -6.40 28.87
N ASP A 33 -9.80 -7.72 28.93
CA ASP A 33 -9.39 -8.61 27.82
C ASP A 33 -10.26 -8.41 26.58
N ALA A 34 -11.58 -8.22 26.75
CA ALA A 34 -12.47 -7.90 25.63
C ALA A 34 -12.15 -6.52 25.01
N VAL A 35 -11.72 -5.56 25.82
CA VAL A 35 -11.23 -4.26 25.33
C VAL A 35 -10.00 -4.44 24.48
N TRP A 36 -9.02 -5.23 24.92
CA TRP A 36 -7.77 -5.49 24.19
C TRP A 36 -7.99 -6.27 22.89
N GLU A 37 -8.91 -7.22 22.85
CA GLU A 37 -9.29 -7.91 21.62
C GLU A 37 -9.85 -6.91 20.61
N THR A 38 -10.81 -6.06 21.03
CA THR A 38 -11.40 -5.03 20.17
C THR A 38 -10.36 -3.99 19.74
N LEU A 39 -9.42 -3.65 20.63
CA LEU A 39 -8.34 -2.71 20.34
C LEU A 39 -7.39 -3.25 19.26
N SER A 40 -7.07 -4.55 19.31
CA SER A 40 -6.24 -5.20 18.29
C SER A 40 -6.90 -5.16 16.91
N GLU A 41 -8.21 -5.42 16.83
CA GLU A 41 -8.96 -5.27 15.59
C GLU A 41 -8.98 -3.82 15.10
N ALA A 42 -9.20 -2.87 16.02
CA ALA A 42 -9.19 -1.44 15.72
C ALA A 42 -7.84 -0.97 15.18
N TYR A 43 -6.74 -1.48 15.75
CA TYR A 43 -5.39 -1.19 15.29
C TYR A 43 -5.18 -1.69 13.86
N ILE A 44 -5.49 -2.96 13.61
CA ILE A 44 -5.38 -3.57 12.27
C ILE A 44 -6.22 -2.81 11.25
N TYR A 45 -7.45 -2.44 11.62
CA TYR A 45 -8.36 -1.68 10.77
C TYR A 45 -7.82 -0.30 10.39
N ALA A 46 -7.33 0.47 11.37
CA ALA A 46 -6.89 1.85 11.19
C ALA A 46 -5.42 1.98 10.73
N PHE A 47 -4.61 0.93 10.89
CA PHE A 47 -3.18 0.96 10.57
C PHE A 47 -2.87 1.46 9.15
N PRO A 48 -3.57 1.00 8.08
CA PRO A 48 -3.32 1.51 6.73
C PRO A 48 -3.57 3.01 6.60
N LEU A 49 -4.64 3.53 7.21
CA LEU A 49 -4.97 4.95 7.17
C LEU A 49 -3.89 5.81 7.86
N VAL A 50 -3.46 5.41 9.06
CA VAL A 50 -2.44 6.14 9.83
C VAL A 50 -1.07 6.06 9.15
N LEU A 51 -0.72 4.91 8.57
CA LEU A 51 0.53 4.74 7.83
C LEU A 51 0.55 5.55 6.53
N THR A 52 -0.57 5.61 5.82
CA THR A 52 -0.73 6.42 4.61
C THR A 52 -0.55 7.90 4.91
N ASP A 53 -1.16 8.39 5.99
CA ASP A 53 -1.00 9.79 6.44
C ASP A 53 0.45 10.09 6.86
N ALA A 54 1.09 9.21 7.60
CA ALA A 54 2.50 9.34 7.97
C ALA A 54 3.40 9.37 6.71
N THR A 55 3.07 8.56 5.70
CA THR A 55 3.79 8.53 4.42
C THR A 55 3.57 9.82 3.62
N LYS A 56 2.33 10.31 3.57
CA LYS A 56 1.98 11.64 3.02
C LYS A 56 2.78 12.73 3.71
N THR A 57 2.78 12.75 5.04
CA THR A 57 3.47 13.75 5.86
C THR A 57 4.96 13.82 5.51
N LEU A 58 5.66 12.69 5.41
CA LEU A 58 7.07 12.66 4.97
C LEU A 58 7.22 13.13 3.52
N SER A 59 6.41 12.60 2.61
CA SER A 59 6.54 12.80 1.17
C SER A 59 6.24 14.24 0.74
N THR A 60 5.46 14.97 1.54
CA THR A 60 5.11 16.38 1.28
C THR A 60 5.91 17.36 2.14
N ASN A 61 6.78 16.86 3.02
CA ASN A 61 7.62 17.66 3.89
C ASN A 61 8.84 18.22 3.15
N THR A 62 8.65 19.27 2.40
CA THR A 62 9.69 19.87 1.54
C THR A 62 9.44 21.37 1.33
N ASP A 63 10.52 22.12 1.19
CA ASP A 63 10.54 23.51 0.69
C ASP A 63 10.91 23.60 -0.79
N GLY A 64 10.93 22.46 -1.50
CA GLY A 64 11.36 22.33 -2.88
C GLY A 64 12.82 21.94 -3.07
N SER A 65 13.63 21.95 -2.01
CA SER A 65 15.06 21.59 -2.07
C SER A 65 15.33 20.09 -1.93
N MET A 66 14.35 19.32 -1.46
CA MET A 66 14.51 17.90 -1.14
C MET A 66 14.10 17.00 -2.30
N ALA A 67 15.06 16.23 -2.83
CA ALA A 67 14.78 15.23 -3.86
C ALA A 67 13.81 14.15 -3.35
N GLY A 68 12.93 13.69 -4.21
CA GLY A 68 11.97 12.64 -3.90
C GLY A 68 10.72 13.10 -3.13
N ARG A 69 10.55 14.42 -2.92
CA ARG A 69 9.40 15.01 -2.23
C ARG A 69 8.79 16.15 -3.06
N ALA A 70 7.50 16.34 -2.93
CA ALA A 70 6.79 17.48 -3.52
C ALA A 70 5.69 17.96 -2.57
N PRO A 71 5.33 19.25 -2.56
CA PRO A 71 4.18 19.74 -1.82
C PRO A 71 2.89 19.03 -2.24
N VAL A 72 1.86 19.11 -1.40
CA VAL A 72 0.53 18.60 -1.74
C VAL A 72 0.06 19.23 -3.06
N ASN A 73 -0.65 18.45 -3.89
CA ASN A 73 -1.13 18.82 -5.22
C ASN A 73 -0.03 19.14 -6.24
N GLN A 74 1.15 18.60 -6.04
CA GLN A 74 2.28 18.75 -6.96
C GLN A 74 2.95 17.40 -7.21
N PHE A 75 3.52 17.23 -8.41
CA PHE A 75 4.24 16.03 -8.76
C PHE A 75 5.67 16.01 -8.19
N ASN A 76 6.05 14.87 -7.66
CA ASN A 76 7.41 14.43 -7.55
C ASN A 76 7.71 13.48 -8.72
N HIS A 77 8.47 13.92 -9.69
CA HIS A 77 8.91 13.13 -10.84
C HIS A 77 10.27 12.49 -10.54
N ALA A 78 10.31 11.16 -10.38
CA ALA A 78 11.57 10.43 -10.36
C ALA A 78 12.30 10.63 -11.70
N LYS A 79 13.63 10.76 -11.64
CA LYS A 79 14.45 11.06 -12.82
C LYS A 79 15.32 9.88 -13.27
N LYS A 80 15.28 8.77 -12.55
CA LYS A 80 15.98 7.52 -12.89
C LYS A 80 15.29 6.34 -12.22
N LEU A 81 15.62 5.14 -12.66
CA LEU A 81 15.29 3.91 -11.96
C LEU A 81 16.11 3.78 -10.66
N ALA A 82 15.66 2.89 -9.77
CA ALA A 82 16.45 2.48 -8.63
C ALA A 82 17.70 1.70 -9.10
N ASP A 83 18.80 1.87 -8.39
CA ASP A 83 20.04 1.12 -8.55
C ASP A 83 20.46 0.48 -7.22
N ALA A 84 21.60 -0.21 -7.16
CA ALA A 84 22.06 -0.89 -5.96
C ALA A 84 22.37 0.07 -4.77
N SER A 85 22.50 1.37 -5.01
CA SER A 85 22.66 2.38 -3.96
C SER A 85 21.33 2.78 -3.30
N PHE A 86 20.19 2.45 -3.93
CA PHE A 86 18.86 2.77 -3.44
C PHE A 86 18.49 1.86 -2.26
N ARG A 87 18.32 2.44 -1.06
CA ARG A 87 18.04 1.72 0.19
C ARG A 87 16.81 2.25 0.94
N THR A 88 15.98 3.03 0.25
CA THR A 88 14.81 3.66 0.90
C THR A 88 13.61 2.71 1.01
N VAL A 89 13.41 1.88 -0.01
CA VAL A 89 12.31 0.91 -0.09
C VAL A 89 12.87 -0.43 -0.54
N VAL A 90 12.48 -1.51 0.10
CA VAL A 90 12.85 -2.88 -0.28
C VAL A 90 12.21 -3.29 -1.60
N THR A 91 12.84 -4.21 -2.31
CA THR A 91 12.40 -4.75 -3.60
C THR A 91 11.97 -3.69 -4.62
N PRO A 92 12.81 -2.62 -4.81
CA PRO A 92 12.45 -1.50 -5.66
C PRO A 92 12.19 -1.95 -7.10
N ASN A 93 11.24 -1.27 -7.76
CA ASN A 93 10.95 -1.47 -9.17
C ASN A 93 12.09 -0.90 -10.03
N VAL A 94 12.47 -1.62 -11.08
CA VAL A 94 13.50 -1.22 -12.05
C VAL A 94 12.98 -1.28 -13.49
N ASP A 95 11.67 -1.24 -13.69
CA ASP A 95 11.02 -1.25 -15.00
C ASP A 95 10.38 0.09 -15.37
N THR A 96 9.87 0.82 -14.35
CA THR A 96 9.09 2.04 -14.56
C THR A 96 9.65 3.20 -13.79
N VAL A 97 9.59 4.38 -14.39
CA VAL A 97 9.89 5.66 -13.73
C VAL A 97 8.59 6.21 -13.14
N TYR A 98 8.66 6.68 -11.91
CA TYR A 98 7.48 7.12 -11.17
C TYR A 98 7.27 8.62 -11.25
N SER A 99 5.99 9.03 -11.32
CA SER A 99 5.54 10.38 -10.98
C SER A 99 4.48 10.24 -9.90
N GLN A 100 4.76 10.77 -8.73
CA GLN A 100 3.88 10.64 -7.57
C GLN A 100 3.36 11.99 -7.14
N ALA A 101 2.12 12.06 -6.67
CA ALA A 101 1.55 13.24 -6.05
C ALA A 101 0.59 12.85 -4.92
N TRP A 102 0.68 13.58 -3.83
CA TRP A 102 -0.31 13.54 -2.77
C TRP A 102 -1.33 14.64 -3.00
N LEU A 103 -2.59 14.27 -3.13
CA LEU A 103 -3.67 15.16 -3.49
C LEU A 103 -4.55 15.43 -2.27
N ASP A 104 -5.05 16.65 -2.20
CA ASP A 104 -6.12 17.06 -1.30
C ASP A 104 -7.26 17.61 -2.16
N ILE A 105 -8.36 16.86 -2.20
CA ILE A 105 -9.55 17.17 -2.98
C ILE A 105 -10.72 17.61 -2.10
N GLY A 106 -10.46 17.89 -0.82
CA GLY A 106 -11.50 18.26 0.15
C GLY A 106 -12.15 19.61 -0.10
N ALA A 107 -11.42 20.57 -0.69
CA ALA A 107 -11.95 21.89 -1.00
C ALA A 107 -12.60 21.98 -2.39
N GLU A 108 -11.97 21.36 -3.38
CA GLU A 108 -12.45 21.31 -4.77
C GLU A 108 -11.77 20.14 -5.51
N PRO A 109 -12.34 19.68 -6.66
CA PRO A 109 -11.69 18.69 -7.50
C PRO A 109 -10.33 19.16 -8.02
N LEU A 110 -9.43 18.19 -8.24
CA LEU A 110 -8.19 18.43 -8.94
C LEU A 110 -8.27 17.87 -10.37
N VAL A 111 -7.88 18.69 -11.32
CA VAL A 111 -7.75 18.28 -12.71
C VAL A 111 -6.39 17.65 -12.92
N TYR A 112 -6.38 16.39 -13.36
CA TYR A 112 -5.23 15.61 -13.73
C TYR A 112 -5.18 15.47 -15.25
N VAL A 113 -4.13 15.98 -15.89
CA VAL A 113 -3.89 15.80 -17.33
C VAL A 113 -2.91 14.65 -17.51
N LEU A 114 -3.35 13.58 -18.20
CA LEU A 114 -2.54 12.46 -18.61
C LEU A 114 -2.28 12.54 -20.12
N PRO A 115 -1.01 12.75 -20.56
CA PRO A 115 -0.71 12.90 -21.99
C PRO A 115 -0.81 11.58 -22.74
N GLU A 116 -0.93 11.67 -24.08
CA GLU A 116 -0.79 10.51 -24.96
C GLU A 116 0.63 9.98 -24.92
N THR A 117 0.76 8.65 -24.99
CA THR A 117 2.03 7.95 -25.05
C THR A 117 1.92 6.63 -25.78
N ASP A 118 3.00 6.21 -26.41
CA ASP A 118 3.15 4.96 -27.18
C ASP A 118 3.53 3.75 -26.30
N ARG A 119 3.64 3.96 -24.98
CA ARG A 119 4.15 2.95 -24.04
C ARG A 119 3.24 2.77 -22.85
N PHE A 120 3.50 1.73 -22.06
CA PHE A 120 2.80 1.56 -20.79
C PHE A 120 2.98 2.80 -19.93
N CYS A 121 1.86 3.42 -19.64
CA CYS A 121 1.72 4.49 -18.69
C CYS A 121 0.39 4.30 -17.97
N ASN A 122 0.41 4.16 -16.66
CA ASN A 122 -0.80 4.13 -15.88
C ASN A 122 -0.68 5.02 -14.65
N VAL A 123 -1.81 5.53 -14.19
CA VAL A 123 -1.92 6.31 -12.96
C VAL A 123 -2.85 5.57 -12.02
N GLN A 124 -2.30 5.04 -10.95
CA GLN A 124 -3.09 4.48 -9.86
C GLN A 124 -3.52 5.62 -8.93
N ILE A 125 -4.82 5.73 -8.70
CA ILE A 125 -5.42 6.68 -7.77
C ILE A 125 -5.87 5.89 -6.53
N LEU A 126 -5.22 6.12 -5.40
CA LEU A 126 -5.52 5.44 -4.14
C LEU A 126 -6.26 6.39 -3.19
N ASP A 127 -7.24 5.84 -2.49
CA ASP A 127 -7.88 6.50 -1.37
C ASP A 127 -6.94 6.54 -0.13
N ALA A 128 -7.36 7.23 0.92
CA ALA A 128 -6.60 7.32 2.16
C ALA A 128 -6.46 5.97 2.90
N TRP A 129 -7.30 4.99 2.57
CA TRP A 129 -7.29 3.64 3.14
C TRP A 129 -6.47 2.64 2.31
N THR A 130 -5.77 3.12 1.28
CA THR A 130 -4.94 2.34 0.34
C THR A 130 -5.70 1.47 -0.65
N ASN A 131 -7.00 1.65 -0.83
CA ASN A 131 -7.70 1.03 -1.93
C ASN A 131 -7.45 1.79 -3.23
N THR A 132 -7.37 1.10 -4.34
CA THR A 132 -7.31 1.67 -5.68
C THR A 132 -8.71 2.14 -6.07
N ALA A 133 -8.97 3.43 -5.98
CA ALA A 133 -10.25 4.02 -6.38
C ALA A 133 -10.40 4.08 -7.91
N ALA A 134 -9.30 4.27 -8.63
CA ALA A 134 -9.27 4.27 -10.09
C ALA A 134 -7.87 3.96 -10.64
N VAL A 135 -7.84 3.52 -11.90
CA VAL A 135 -6.62 3.43 -12.70
C VAL A 135 -6.86 4.20 -13.99
N LEU A 136 -6.04 5.23 -14.26
CA LEU A 136 -6.08 5.98 -15.51
C LEU A 136 -5.01 5.38 -16.44
N ASP A 137 -5.43 4.73 -17.49
CA ASP A 137 -4.56 4.04 -18.46
C ASP A 137 -4.70 4.60 -19.88
N LYS A 138 -5.49 5.67 -20.04
CA LYS A 138 -5.69 6.38 -21.30
C LYS A 138 -5.38 7.85 -21.14
N ALA A 139 -4.83 8.44 -22.18
CA ALA A 139 -4.67 9.89 -22.25
C ALA A 139 -6.01 10.60 -22.09
N GLY A 140 -6.02 11.72 -21.39
CA GLY A 140 -7.22 12.48 -21.13
C GLY A 140 -7.07 13.50 -20.03
N VAL A 141 -8.15 14.21 -19.79
CA VAL A 141 -8.29 15.19 -18.70
C VAL A 141 -9.30 14.63 -17.70
N TYR A 142 -8.87 14.48 -16.48
CA TYR A 142 -9.64 13.83 -15.42
C TYR A 142 -9.84 14.79 -14.24
N ALA A 143 -11.05 14.90 -13.73
CA ALA A 143 -11.33 15.61 -12.49
C ALA A 143 -11.44 14.58 -11.36
N ILE A 144 -10.45 14.56 -10.46
CA ILE A 144 -10.45 13.74 -9.25
C ILE A 144 -11.30 14.48 -8.21
N ALA A 145 -12.43 13.89 -7.83
CA ALA A 145 -13.45 14.55 -7.03
C ALA A 145 -14.03 13.64 -5.95
N LEU A 146 -14.50 14.22 -4.86
CA LEU A 146 -15.34 13.52 -3.89
C LEU A 146 -16.68 13.11 -4.53
N PRO A 147 -17.29 11.98 -4.13
CA PRO A 147 -18.55 11.51 -4.71
C PRO A 147 -19.72 12.49 -4.55
N ASP A 148 -19.73 13.26 -3.47
CA ASP A 148 -20.76 14.26 -3.12
C ASP A 148 -20.50 15.65 -3.68
N TRP A 149 -19.42 15.85 -4.45
CA TRP A 149 -19.19 17.11 -5.14
C TRP A 149 -20.22 17.31 -6.28
N GLU A 150 -20.96 18.42 -6.25
CA GLU A 150 -22.11 18.70 -7.14
C GLU A 150 -21.82 19.77 -8.23
N GLY A 151 -20.57 20.19 -8.42
CA GLY A 151 -20.21 21.19 -9.41
C GLY A 151 -20.27 20.66 -10.84
N GLU A 152 -20.19 21.59 -11.81
CA GLU A 152 -20.11 21.30 -13.25
C GLU A 152 -18.65 21.17 -13.68
N LEU A 153 -18.37 20.22 -14.57
CA LEU A 153 -17.05 20.04 -15.18
C LEU A 153 -17.01 20.70 -16.56
N PRO A 154 -15.85 21.26 -16.96
CA PRO A 154 -15.64 21.71 -18.33
C PRO A 154 -15.80 20.58 -19.36
N ASP A 155 -16.14 20.95 -20.60
CA ASP A 155 -16.23 19.99 -21.69
C ASP A 155 -14.94 19.20 -21.88
N GLY A 156 -15.07 17.88 -22.07
CA GLY A 156 -13.92 16.98 -22.28
C GLY A 156 -13.22 16.54 -21.00
N VAL A 157 -13.64 16.99 -19.82
CA VAL A 157 -13.11 16.54 -18.52
C VAL A 157 -13.91 15.35 -18.00
N THR A 158 -13.24 14.23 -17.75
CA THR A 158 -13.85 13.01 -17.21
C THR A 158 -13.79 13.00 -15.68
N ARG A 159 -14.93 12.80 -15.03
CA ARG A 159 -15.00 12.71 -13.56
C ARG A 159 -14.48 11.35 -13.06
N VAL A 160 -13.64 11.40 -12.03
CA VAL A 160 -13.14 10.24 -11.27
C VAL A 160 -13.50 10.44 -9.81
N ASN A 161 -14.38 9.61 -9.28
CA ASN A 161 -14.79 9.69 -7.87
C ASN A 161 -13.81 8.96 -6.98
N VAL A 162 -13.35 9.64 -5.90
CA VAL A 162 -12.52 9.06 -4.84
C VAL A 162 -13.19 9.32 -3.50
N PRO A 163 -13.39 8.30 -2.65
CA PRO A 163 -14.23 8.42 -1.45
C PRO A 163 -13.60 9.22 -0.30
N THR A 164 -12.35 9.65 -0.43
CA THR A 164 -11.60 10.34 0.63
C THR A 164 -10.99 11.64 0.13
N ALA A 165 -10.87 12.63 1.01
CA ALA A 165 -10.25 13.91 0.67
C ALA A 165 -8.73 13.80 0.42
N SER A 166 -8.06 12.91 1.13
CA SER A 166 -6.64 12.61 0.91
C SER A 166 -6.49 11.48 -0.11
N VAL A 167 -5.73 11.73 -1.17
CA VAL A 167 -5.54 10.82 -2.30
C VAL A 167 -4.06 10.68 -2.61
N TRP A 168 -3.62 9.48 -2.95
CA TRP A 168 -2.28 9.24 -3.44
C TRP A 168 -2.32 8.85 -4.92
N SER A 169 -1.68 9.62 -5.77
CA SER A 169 -1.52 9.35 -7.19
C SER A 169 -0.14 8.78 -7.47
N ILE A 170 -0.08 7.64 -8.13
CA ILE A 170 1.16 6.97 -8.54
C ILE A 170 1.11 6.70 -10.04
N ALA A 171 1.76 7.54 -10.83
CA ALA A 171 1.97 7.30 -12.25
C ALA A 171 3.23 6.47 -12.47
N ARG A 172 3.15 5.49 -13.37
CA ARG A 172 4.24 4.58 -13.75
C ARG A 172 4.41 4.61 -15.26
N VAL A 173 5.58 5.03 -15.72
CA VAL A 173 5.95 5.07 -17.15
C VAL A 173 7.05 4.06 -17.38
N VAL A 174 6.84 3.10 -18.29
CA VAL A 174 7.86 2.09 -18.60
C VAL A 174 9.08 2.73 -19.25
N LEU A 175 10.28 2.27 -18.85
CA LEU A 175 11.56 2.73 -19.39
C LEU A 175 12.24 1.61 -20.17
N SER A 176 12.81 1.95 -21.33
CA SER A 176 13.56 1.03 -22.21
C SER A 176 15.07 1.31 -22.20
N GLY A 177 15.66 1.35 -20.99
CA GLY A 177 17.07 1.69 -20.78
C GLY A 177 17.31 3.19 -20.57
N ASP A 178 18.52 3.54 -20.13
CA ASP A 178 18.85 4.92 -19.73
C ASP A 178 18.77 5.93 -20.88
N GLU A 179 19.00 5.48 -22.11
CA GLU A 179 18.91 6.32 -23.31
C GLU A 179 17.48 6.80 -23.60
N ASP A 180 16.47 6.11 -23.05
CA ASP A 180 15.05 6.42 -23.18
C ASP A 180 14.55 7.46 -22.13
N LEU A 181 15.35 7.80 -21.15
CA LEU A 181 14.98 8.77 -20.11
C LEU A 181 14.46 10.12 -20.66
N PRO A 182 15.04 10.72 -21.72
CA PRO A 182 14.50 11.95 -22.28
C PRO A 182 13.05 11.83 -22.76
N HIS A 183 12.63 10.68 -23.30
CA HIS A 183 11.24 10.45 -23.71
C HIS A 183 10.30 10.35 -22.49
N VAL A 184 10.74 9.68 -21.42
CA VAL A 184 9.98 9.64 -20.16
C VAL A 184 9.84 11.03 -19.55
N TYR A 185 10.89 11.84 -19.58
CA TYR A 185 10.82 13.24 -19.11
C TYR A 185 9.83 14.07 -19.91
N ALA A 186 9.78 13.91 -21.24
CA ALA A 186 8.82 14.59 -22.07
C ALA A 186 7.37 14.22 -21.75
N ILE A 187 7.10 12.98 -21.34
CA ILE A 187 5.80 12.54 -20.84
C ILE A 187 5.50 13.20 -19.48
N GLN A 188 6.48 13.18 -18.55
CA GLN A 188 6.35 13.78 -17.23
C GLN A 188 6.07 15.29 -17.30
N GLU A 189 6.71 16.02 -18.21
CA GLU A 189 6.54 17.45 -18.40
C GLU A 189 5.15 17.84 -18.93
N GLN A 190 4.47 16.91 -19.59
CA GLN A 190 3.10 17.10 -20.08
C GLN A 190 2.04 16.73 -19.06
N MET A 191 2.40 16.00 -17.99
CA MET A 191 1.47 15.73 -16.88
C MET A 191 1.20 17.01 -16.11
N GLN A 192 -0.07 17.30 -15.83
CA GLN A 192 -0.46 18.49 -15.07
C GLN A 192 -1.39 18.11 -13.90
N LEU A 193 -1.27 18.86 -12.83
CA LEU A 193 -2.19 18.85 -11.67
C LEU A 193 -2.57 20.29 -11.35
N LEU A 194 -3.87 20.57 -11.41
CA LEU A 194 -4.41 21.90 -11.18
C LEU A 194 -5.70 21.82 -10.38
N PRO A 195 -5.97 22.74 -9.44
CA PRO A 195 -7.32 22.92 -8.92
C PRO A 195 -8.30 23.17 -10.06
N LEU A 196 -9.52 22.65 -9.95
CA LEU A 196 -10.54 22.86 -11.01
C LEU A 196 -10.78 24.37 -11.28
N SER A 197 -10.73 25.19 -10.23
CA SER A 197 -10.87 26.65 -10.35
C SER A 197 -9.75 27.33 -11.14
N ALA A 198 -8.59 26.67 -11.29
CA ALA A 198 -7.45 27.17 -12.06
C ALA A 198 -7.39 26.61 -13.49
N TYR A 199 -8.12 25.55 -13.79
CA TYR A 199 -8.09 24.91 -15.09
C TYR A 199 -8.63 25.84 -16.19
N GLY A 200 -7.88 26.03 -17.27
CA GLY A 200 -8.16 27.00 -18.33
C GLY A 200 -7.78 28.45 -17.98
N GLN A 201 -7.13 28.68 -16.84
CA GLN A 201 -6.61 29.97 -16.39
C GLN A 201 -5.23 29.79 -15.71
N GLU A 202 -4.43 28.87 -16.20
CA GLU A 202 -3.18 28.40 -15.58
C GLU A 202 -2.19 29.55 -15.34
N GLU A 203 -2.18 30.58 -16.21
CA GLU A 203 -1.32 31.75 -16.08
C GLU A 203 -1.61 32.60 -14.83
N ARG A 204 -2.77 32.42 -14.21
CA ARG A 204 -3.19 33.11 -12.98
C ARG A 204 -2.98 32.27 -11.73
N TYR A 205 -2.67 30.99 -11.90
CA TYR A 205 -2.46 30.08 -10.77
C TYR A 205 -1.03 30.17 -10.27
N THR A 206 -0.91 30.48 -8.98
CA THR A 206 0.37 30.42 -8.29
C THR A 206 0.46 29.11 -7.53
N VAL A 207 1.38 28.26 -7.93
CA VAL A 207 1.63 26.98 -7.26
C VAL A 207 2.05 27.21 -5.81
N PRO A 208 1.37 26.62 -4.82
CA PRO A 208 1.72 26.79 -3.41
C PRO A 208 3.15 26.32 -3.10
N GLN A 209 3.85 27.11 -2.30
CA GLN A 209 5.17 26.72 -1.81
C GLN A 209 5.04 25.68 -0.70
N GLY A 210 5.88 24.68 -0.73
CA GLY A 210 5.99 23.72 0.36
C GLY A 210 6.70 24.30 1.59
N ARG A 211 6.63 23.58 2.69
CA ARG A 211 7.35 23.90 3.93
C ARG A 211 8.02 22.65 4.48
N TYR A 212 9.30 22.77 4.81
CA TYR A 212 10.03 21.74 5.54
C TYR A 212 9.85 21.94 7.05
N VAL A 213 9.52 20.85 7.75
CA VAL A 213 9.37 20.76 9.22
C VAL A 213 10.21 19.57 9.68
N LYS A 214 11.20 19.81 10.54
CA LYS A 214 12.17 18.79 10.96
C LYS A 214 11.50 17.59 11.64
N GLU A 215 10.47 17.83 12.42
CA GLU A 215 9.69 16.81 13.16
C GLU A 215 8.94 15.85 12.22
N ASN A 216 8.72 16.24 10.96
CA ASN A 216 8.07 15.47 9.93
C ASN A 216 9.08 14.66 9.05
N ASP A 217 10.36 14.68 9.42
CA ASP A 217 11.41 13.94 8.73
C ASP A 217 11.71 12.62 9.46
N PHE A 218 10.86 11.63 9.26
CA PHE A 218 10.88 10.34 9.93
C PHE A 218 10.62 9.18 8.96
N VAL A 219 10.92 7.95 9.36
CA VAL A 219 10.52 6.74 8.62
C VAL A 219 9.07 6.42 8.99
N PRO A 220 8.10 6.46 8.06
CA PRO A 220 6.67 6.39 8.37
C PRO A 220 6.26 5.18 9.20
N VAL A 221 6.69 3.97 8.82
CA VAL A 221 6.36 2.76 9.56
C VAL A 221 6.91 2.78 10.99
N ASN A 222 8.13 3.30 11.19
CA ASN A 222 8.72 3.41 12.51
C ASN A 222 7.96 4.43 13.37
N LYS A 223 7.55 5.55 12.77
CA LYS A 223 6.72 6.56 13.44
C LYS A 223 5.42 5.95 13.94
N VAL A 224 4.70 5.24 13.08
CA VAL A 224 3.42 4.62 13.44
C VAL A 224 3.58 3.53 14.51
N LEU A 225 4.59 2.66 14.38
CA LEU A 225 4.86 1.60 15.35
C LEU A 225 5.39 2.13 16.70
N SER A 226 5.83 3.40 16.77
CA SER A 226 6.27 4.04 18.03
C SER A 226 5.18 4.83 18.75
N MET A 227 3.99 4.96 18.16
CA MET A 227 2.86 5.67 18.79
C MET A 227 2.34 4.93 20.01
N THR A 228 1.95 5.67 21.04
CA THR A 228 1.14 5.15 22.13
C THR A 228 -0.28 4.86 21.65
N PRO A 229 -1.10 4.07 22.40
CA PRO A 229 -2.51 3.85 22.04
C PRO A 229 -3.26 5.15 21.80
N GLY A 230 -3.17 6.09 22.73
CA GLY A 230 -3.83 7.39 22.62
C GLY A 230 -3.39 8.21 21.42
N GLU A 231 -2.08 8.24 21.11
CA GLU A 231 -1.57 8.92 19.91
C GLU A 231 -2.11 8.27 18.65
N PHE A 232 -2.06 6.94 18.55
CA PHE A 232 -2.49 6.21 17.37
C PHE A 232 -3.99 6.38 17.10
N PHE A 233 -4.83 6.09 18.10
CA PHE A 233 -6.29 6.12 17.92
C PHE A 233 -6.86 7.53 17.80
N ASN A 234 -6.30 8.53 18.47
CA ASN A 234 -6.72 9.92 18.26
C ASN A 234 -6.31 10.44 16.87
N THR A 235 -5.14 10.03 16.36
CA THR A 235 -4.76 10.28 14.98
C THR A 235 -5.75 9.60 14.01
N ALA A 236 -6.04 8.31 14.20
CA ALA A 236 -7.00 7.57 13.39
C ALA A 236 -8.39 8.21 13.39
N ASN A 237 -8.91 8.56 14.57
CA ASN A 237 -10.22 9.20 14.72
C ASN A 237 -10.31 10.54 13.98
N THR A 238 -9.24 11.34 14.01
CA THR A 238 -9.14 12.60 13.28
C THR A 238 -9.12 12.36 11.77
N LEU A 239 -8.32 11.40 11.32
CA LEU A 239 -8.21 11.05 9.91
C LEU A 239 -9.51 10.49 9.32
N MET A 240 -10.25 9.67 10.09
CA MET A 240 -11.56 9.14 9.68
C MET A 240 -12.60 10.24 9.48
N GLN A 241 -12.48 11.39 10.14
CA GLN A 241 -13.39 12.50 9.95
C GLN A 241 -13.23 13.15 8.56
N ALA A 242 -11.99 13.31 8.11
CA ALA A 242 -11.67 13.87 6.78
C ALA A 242 -11.70 12.82 5.66
N ASN A 243 -11.53 11.54 6.00
CA ASN A 243 -11.47 10.42 5.09
C ASN A 243 -12.42 9.32 5.57
N PRO A 244 -13.73 9.48 5.33
CA PRO A 244 -14.74 8.59 5.91
C PRO A 244 -14.50 7.13 5.55
N PRO A 245 -14.74 6.21 6.51
CA PRO A 245 -14.79 4.78 6.24
C PRO A 245 -15.84 4.40 5.19
N ALA A 246 -15.67 3.24 4.57
CA ALA A 246 -16.65 2.71 3.64
C ALA A 246 -17.95 2.28 4.35
N ASP A 247 -19.08 2.31 3.65
CA ASP A 247 -20.36 1.83 4.20
C ASP A 247 -20.33 0.36 4.64
N ALA A 248 -19.50 -0.46 4.00
CA ALA A 248 -19.30 -1.86 4.34
C ALA A 248 -18.66 -2.05 5.72
N ASP A 249 -18.02 -1.03 6.28
CA ASP A 249 -17.32 -1.09 7.58
C ASP A 249 -18.24 -0.81 8.77
N ARG A 250 -19.52 -0.51 8.54
CA ARG A 250 -20.49 -0.05 9.56
C ARG A 250 -20.55 -0.96 10.80
N GLU A 251 -20.68 -2.26 10.60
CA GLU A 251 -20.76 -3.23 11.70
C GLU A 251 -19.49 -3.22 12.56
N LEU A 252 -18.32 -3.16 11.93
CA LEU A 252 -17.07 -3.06 12.64
C LEU A 252 -17.00 -1.73 13.42
N LEU A 253 -17.34 -0.62 12.79
CA LEU A 253 -17.30 0.70 13.42
C LEU A 253 -18.25 0.81 14.60
N GLU A 254 -19.43 0.17 14.56
CA GLU A 254 -20.33 0.08 15.71
C GLU A 254 -19.64 -0.63 16.89
N LYS A 255 -18.93 -1.75 16.63
CA LYS A 255 -18.12 -2.44 17.65
C LYS A 255 -17.00 -1.56 18.17
N LEU A 256 -16.23 -0.90 17.29
CA LEU A 256 -15.09 -0.06 17.67
C LEU A 256 -15.52 1.19 18.45
N SER A 257 -16.72 1.70 18.23
CA SER A 257 -17.26 2.86 18.95
C SER A 257 -17.34 2.63 20.46
N ALA A 258 -17.51 1.37 20.91
CA ALA A 258 -17.54 1.00 22.32
C ALA A 258 -16.22 1.32 23.05
N ILE A 259 -15.10 1.30 22.32
CA ILE A 259 -13.77 1.68 22.82
C ILE A 259 -13.35 3.09 22.34
N ARG A 260 -14.29 3.91 21.90
CA ARG A 260 -14.09 5.29 21.40
C ARG A 260 -13.14 5.39 20.20
N VAL A 261 -13.21 4.41 19.27
CA VAL A 261 -12.55 4.47 17.99
C VAL A 261 -13.59 4.68 16.90
N GLY A 262 -13.46 5.77 16.14
CA GLY A 262 -14.37 6.21 15.09
C GLY A 262 -14.21 7.67 14.73
N ALA A 263 -14.81 8.12 13.64
CA ALA A 263 -14.67 9.46 13.11
C ALA A 263 -15.02 10.55 14.17
N GLY A 264 -14.06 11.43 14.46
CA GLY A 264 -14.22 12.54 15.39
C GLY A 264 -14.35 12.16 16.87
N MET A 265 -14.17 10.88 17.23
CA MET A 265 -14.14 10.44 18.63
C MET A 265 -12.83 10.82 19.30
N THR A 266 -12.83 10.82 20.65
CA THR A 266 -11.62 10.95 21.46
C THR A 266 -11.38 9.64 22.18
N PHE A 267 -10.26 9.01 21.93
CA PHE A 267 -9.85 7.78 22.59
C PHE A 267 -9.48 8.04 24.05
N ASP A 268 -9.78 7.09 24.90
CA ASP A 268 -9.57 7.21 26.35
C ASP A 268 -8.64 6.07 26.83
N ASP A 269 -7.39 6.40 27.08
CA ASP A 269 -6.37 5.45 27.55
C ASP A 269 -6.74 4.78 28.89
N SER A 270 -7.64 5.38 29.69
CA SER A 270 -8.10 4.80 30.97
C SER A 270 -8.85 3.47 30.81
N LEU A 271 -9.29 3.14 29.61
CA LEU A 271 -9.93 1.87 29.28
C LEU A 271 -8.96 0.68 29.28
N LEU A 272 -7.64 0.92 29.22
CA LEU A 272 -6.64 -0.11 28.91
C LEU A 272 -6.08 -0.82 30.15
N GLY A 273 -6.29 -0.27 31.36
CA GLY A 273 -5.74 -0.82 32.60
C GLY A 273 -4.28 -0.43 32.87
N GLU A 274 -3.75 -0.93 33.98
CA GLU A 274 -2.40 -0.55 34.46
C GLU A 274 -1.26 -1.17 33.65
N ASP A 275 -1.48 -2.30 32.98
CA ASP A 275 -0.52 -3.04 32.16
C ASP A 275 -0.53 -2.60 30.66
N ALA A 276 -1.21 -1.49 30.36
CA ALA A 276 -1.42 -1.01 29.01
C ALA A 276 -0.15 -0.91 28.15
N ALA A 277 0.93 -0.35 28.71
CA ALA A 277 2.18 -0.19 27.97
C ALA A 277 2.83 -1.53 27.58
N GLU A 278 2.77 -2.52 28.47
CA GLU A 278 3.32 -3.86 28.21
C GLU A 278 2.48 -4.59 27.15
N ARG A 279 1.15 -4.62 27.31
CA ARG A 279 0.23 -5.27 26.35
C ARG A 279 0.32 -4.63 24.96
N TRP A 280 0.43 -3.31 24.90
CA TRP A 280 0.61 -2.59 23.64
C TRP A 280 1.91 -3.01 22.93
N ALA A 281 3.02 -3.04 23.66
CA ALA A 281 4.31 -3.46 23.12
C ALA A 281 4.27 -4.91 22.62
N GLN A 282 3.64 -5.83 23.38
CA GLN A 282 3.47 -7.23 22.98
C GLN A 282 2.62 -7.36 21.71
N MET A 283 1.51 -6.62 21.61
CA MET A 283 0.66 -6.59 20.41
C MET A 283 1.45 -6.14 19.18
N LEU A 284 2.19 -5.04 19.27
CA LEU A 284 3.01 -4.53 18.17
C LEU A 284 4.14 -5.50 17.79
N GLN A 285 4.77 -6.14 18.75
CA GLN A 285 5.81 -7.16 18.50
C GLN A 285 5.25 -8.35 17.71
N GLY A 286 4.04 -8.79 18.01
CA GLY A 286 3.34 -9.88 17.31
C GLY A 286 2.70 -9.50 15.99
N LEU A 287 2.52 -8.20 15.70
CA LEU A 287 1.72 -7.68 14.60
C LEU A 287 2.06 -8.33 13.25
N ARG A 288 3.34 -8.30 12.86
CA ARG A 288 3.77 -8.82 11.56
C ARG A 288 3.47 -10.32 11.41
N ALA A 289 3.64 -11.11 12.46
CA ALA A 289 3.35 -12.53 12.44
C ALA A 289 1.85 -12.79 12.29
N THR A 290 1.01 -12.07 13.04
CA THR A 290 -0.45 -12.13 12.97
C THR A 290 -0.94 -11.75 11.57
N LEU A 291 -0.50 -10.60 11.04
CA LEU A 291 -0.90 -10.15 9.71
C LEU A 291 -0.48 -11.14 8.61
N SER A 292 0.73 -11.73 8.73
CA SER A 292 1.23 -12.71 7.76
C SER A 292 0.43 -14.00 7.79
N ALA A 293 0.12 -14.52 8.98
CA ALA A 293 -0.65 -15.76 9.15
C ALA A 293 -2.05 -15.63 8.56
N ASP A 294 -2.77 -14.56 8.89
CA ASP A 294 -4.13 -14.32 8.43
C ASP A 294 -4.21 -14.00 6.94
N SER A 295 -3.15 -13.39 6.38
CA SER A 295 -3.07 -13.05 4.96
C SER A 295 -2.61 -14.20 4.08
N ALA A 296 -2.10 -15.29 4.65
CA ALA A 296 -1.59 -16.44 3.89
C ALA A 296 -2.63 -17.06 2.94
N LYS A 297 -3.92 -16.97 3.28
CA LYS A 297 -5.04 -17.45 2.45
C LYS A 297 -5.19 -16.72 1.12
N TYR A 298 -4.63 -15.50 0.99
CA TYR A 298 -4.66 -14.71 -0.24
C TYR A 298 -3.44 -14.96 -1.13
N ALA A 299 -2.44 -15.71 -0.63
CA ALA A 299 -1.28 -16.09 -1.43
C ALA A 299 -1.68 -17.13 -2.49
N GLN A 300 -1.35 -16.82 -3.74
CA GLN A 300 -1.57 -17.69 -4.89
C GLN A 300 -0.27 -18.42 -5.23
N LYS A 301 -0.40 -19.65 -5.70
CA LYS A 301 0.71 -20.46 -6.22
C LYS A 301 0.73 -20.39 -7.74
N LEU A 302 1.93 -20.22 -8.30
CA LEU A 302 2.21 -20.28 -9.72
C LEU A 302 3.48 -21.13 -9.90
N GLY A 303 3.33 -22.47 -9.91
CA GLY A 303 4.46 -23.40 -9.80
C GLY A 303 5.21 -23.24 -8.48
N GLN A 304 6.51 -22.95 -8.56
CA GLN A 304 7.37 -22.65 -7.41
C GLN A 304 7.28 -21.18 -6.94
N TRP A 305 6.58 -20.34 -7.71
CA TRP A 305 6.38 -18.93 -7.41
C TRP A 305 5.14 -18.72 -6.56
N ARG A 306 5.12 -17.61 -5.82
CA ARG A 306 3.96 -17.18 -5.02
C ARG A 306 3.74 -15.69 -5.20
N TYR A 307 2.49 -15.27 -5.30
CA TYR A 307 2.11 -13.86 -5.32
C TYR A 307 0.86 -13.62 -4.50
N TYR A 308 0.60 -12.39 -4.15
CA TYR A 308 -0.64 -11.98 -3.47
C TYR A 308 -1.74 -11.75 -4.49
N GLY A 309 -2.84 -12.52 -4.35
CA GLY A 309 -4.01 -12.46 -5.22
C GLY A 309 -5.07 -11.47 -4.75
N LYS A 310 -6.25 -11.55 -5.38
CA LYS A 310 -7.41 -10.76 -4.96
C LYS A 310 -7.69 -10.99 -3.46
N PRO A 311 -8.14 -9.94 -2.75
CA PRO A 311 -8.49 -8.59 -3.18
C PRO A 311 -7.36 -7.53 -3.01
N ILE A 312 -6.11 -7.85 -3.36
CA ILE A 312 -5.01 -6.87 -3.28
C ILE A 312 -5.37 -5.59 -4.06
N GLY A 313 -5.15 -4.43 -3.42
CA GLY A 313 -5.41 -3.12 -4.01
C GLY A 313 -6.88 -2.68 -4.04
N ASP A 314 -7.83 -3.59 -3.78
CA ASP A 314 -9.27 -3.33 -3.60
C ASP A 314 -9.79 -4.24 -2.48
N PHE A 315 -9.41 -3.90 -1.26
CA PHE A 315 -9.45 -4.84 -0.12
C PHE A 315 -10.85 -5.09 0.44
N GLY A 316 -11.83 -4.19 0.21
CA GLY A 316 -13.14 -4.29 0.85
C GLY A 316 -12.99 -4.48 2.37
N THR A 317 -13.62 -5.51 2.94
CA THR A 317 -13.56 -5.86 4.37
C THR A 317 -12.40 -6.80 4.73
N ALA A 318 -11.44 -7.04 3.84
CA ALA A 318 -10.25 -7.83 4.15
C ALA A 318 -9.21 -7.03 4.95
N TYR A 319 -9.57 -6.53 6.12
CA TYR A 319 -8.82 -5.56 6.92
C TYR A 319 -7.41 -6.02 7.26
N THR A 320 -7.24 -7.27 7.69
CA THR A 320 -5.93 -7.84 8.02
C THR A 320 -5.02 -7.89 6.80
N TYR A 321 -5.59 -8.23 5.63
CA TYR A 321 -4.85 -8.25 4.37
C TYR A 321 -4.44 -6.84 3.94
N ARG A 322 -5.35 -5.87 4.05
CA ARG A 322 -5.06 -4.45 3.80
C ARG A 322 -3.93 -3.95 4.70
N ALA A 323 -3.97 -4.27 5.99
CA ALA A 323 -2.91 -3.90 6.93
C ALA A 323 -1.57 -4.59 6.62
N MET A 324 -1.59 -5.88 6.24
CA MET A 324 -0.38 -6.60 5.82
C MET A 324 0.25 -5.96 4.59
N VAL A 325 -0.56 -5.69 3.55
CA VAL A 325 -0.06 -5.05 2.33
C VAL A 325 0.43 -3.63 2.61
N ALA A 326 -0.26 -2.86 3.46
CA ALA A 326 0.22 -1.55 3.88
C ALA A 326 1.61 -1.63 4.55
N LEU A 327 1.84 -2.65 5.40
CA LEU A 327 3.11 -2.83 6.10
C LEU A 327 4.28 -3.20 5.18
N VAL A 328 4.05 -3.99 4.11
CA VAL A 328 5.13 -4.58 3.30
C VAL A 328 5.15 -4.11 1.84
N GLY A 329 4.12 -3.41 1.36
CA GLY A 329 3.98 -3.02 -0.04
C GLY A 329 2.90 -1.96 -0.25
N LEU A 330 2.92 -0.89 0.57
CA LEU A 330 1.97 0.21 0.49
C LEU A 330 1.86 0.75 -0.94
N GLY A 331 0.64 0.92 -1.44
CA GLY A 331 0.37 1.34 -2.81
C GLY A 331 0.43 0.20 -3.83
N ALA A 332 0.23 -1.06 -3.41
CA ALA A 332 0.18 -2.21 -4.30
C ALA A 332 -0.91 -2.05 -5.37
N ASN A 333 -0.59 -2.48 -6.60
CA ASN A 333 -1.56 -2.55 -7.69
C ASN A 333 -2.59 -3.66 -7.45
N THR A 334 -3.75 -3.52 -8.09
CA THR A 334 -4.68 -4.64 -8.27
C THR A 334 -4.09 -5.69 -9.22
N VAL A 335 -4.54 -6.95 -9.10
CA VAL A 335 -4.01 -8.04 -9.95
C VAL A 335 -4.24 -7.83 -11.46
N ASP A 336 -5.25 -7.05 -11.83
CA ASP A 336 -5.54 -6.74 -13.23
C ASP A 336 -4.53 -5.75 -13.85
N VAL A 337 -3.84 -4.98 -13.00
CA VAL A 337 -2.78 -4.04 -13.39
C VAL A 337 -1.42 -4.72 -13.34
N ALA A 338 -1.11 -5.46 -12.28
CA ALA A 338 0.15 -6.17 -12.18
C ALA A 338 0.10 -7.28 -11.12
N ILE A 339 0.83 -8.37 -11.36
CA ILE A 339 1.15 -9.40 -10.38
C ILE A 339 2.66 -9.50 -10.19
N TYR A 340 3.05 -9.94 -8.99
CA TYR A 340 4.44 -9.97 -8.56
C TYR A 340 4.84 -11.33 -7.98
N PRO A 341 4.84 -12.42 -8.81
CA PRO A 341 5.32 -13.73 -8.36
C PRO A 341 6.76 -13.66 -7.85
N LYS A 342 6.97 -14.20 -6.64
CA LYS A 342 8.26 -14.26 -5.95
C LYS A 342 8.65 -15.71 -5.71
N THR A 343 9.95 -16.04 -5.84
CA THR A 343 10.52 -17.30 -5.38
C THR A 343 11.93 -17.12 -4.82
N ALA A 344 12.28 -17.94 -3.85
CA ALA A 344 13.62 -18.03 -3.28
C ALA A 344 14.14 -19.48 -3.29
N VAL A 345 13.49 -20.35 -4.08
CA VAL A 345 13.82 -21.78 -4.16
C VAL A 345 13.90 -22.25 -5.61
N ASP A 346 14.66 -23.31 -5.86
CA ASP A 346 14.70 -24.02 -7.13
C ASP A 346 13.54 -25.03 -7.29
N GLU A 347 13.53 -25.81 -8.36
CA GLU A 347 12.50 -26.83 -8.63
C GLU A 347 12.43 -27.94 -7.58
N THR A 348 13.51 -28.18 -6.83
CA THR A 348 13.57 -29.18 -5.74
C THR A 348 13.08 -28.64 -4.40
N GLY A 349 12.87 -27.31 -4.30
CA GLY A 349 12.56 -26.60 -3.07
C GLY A 349 13.79 -26.18 -2.27
N ALA A 350 15.01 -26.36 -2.80
CA ALA A 350 16.23 -25.89 -2.17
C ALA A 350 16.38 -24.37 -2.33
N ALA A 351 16.90 -23.70 -1.28
CA ALA A 351 17.08 -22.25 -1.30
C ALA A 351 18.11 -21.82 -2.35
N LEU A 352 17.79 -20.75 -3.07
CA LEU A 352 18.70 -20.15 -4.06
C LEU A 352 19.93 -19.55 -3.37
N ARG A 353 21.11 -19.88 -3.90
CA ARG A 353 22.42 -19.49 -3.38
C ARG A 353 23.33 -19.06 -4.51
N GLY A 354 23.99 -17.91 -4.37
CA GLY A 354 24.87 -17.38 -5.42
C GLY A 354 26.20 -18.11 -5.59
N GLU A 355 26.54 -19.06 -4.71
CA GLU A 355 27.66 -19.97 -4.89
C GLU A 355 27.40 -21.01 -6.00
N LYS A 356 26.14 -21.13 -6.43
CA LYS A 356 25.69 -22.03 -7.47
C LYS A 356 25.27 -21.26 -8.72
N THR A 357 25.26 -21.94 -9.85
CA THR A 357 24.73 -21.43 -11.12
C THR A 357 23.37 -22.10 -11.39
N TYR A 358 22.41 -21.31 -11.84
CA TYR A 358 21.08 -21.82 -12.19
C TYR A 358 20.67 -21.40 -13.58
N THR A 359 19.83 -22.22 -14.21
CA THR A 359 19.05 -21.86 -15.39
C THR A 359 17.62 -21.55 -14.94
N LEU A 360 17.13 -20.37 -15.29
CA LEU A 360 15.71 -20.03 -15.22
C LEU A 360 15.10 -20.24 -16.60
N HIS A 361 14.36 -21.35 -16.75
CA HIS A 361 13.79 -21.80 -18.01
C HIS A 361 12.35 -21.36 -18.20
N PHE A 362 12.08 -20.64 -19.29
CA PHE A 362 10.75 -20.26 -19.74
C PHE A 362 10.37 -21.12 -20.96
N ALA A 363 9.40 -22.02 -20.78
CA ALA A 363 8.82 -22.78 -21.90
C ALA A 363 8.02 -21.86 -22.86
N SER A 364 7.48 -20.76 -22.33
CA SER A 364 6.89 -19.65 -23.08
C SER A 364 6.97 -18.39 -22.25
N LEU A 365 6.98 -17.23 -22.90
CA LEU A 365 7.01 -15.95 -22.19
C LEU A 365 5.72 -15.69 -21.40
N PRO A 366 5.77 -14.85 -20.33
CA PRO A 366 4.60 -14.55 -19.52
C PRO A 366 3.45 -13.97 -20.34
N PRO A 367 2.19 -14.43 -20.15
CA PRO A 367 1.05 -13.93 -20.89
C PRO A 367 0.65 -12.52 -20.41
N THR A 368 0.68 -11.57 -21.32
CA THR A 368 0.23 -10.20 -21.12
C THR A 368 -0.79 -9.80 -22.17
N ARG A 369 -1.70 -8.92 -21.84
CA ARG A 369 -2.59 -8.26 -22.80
C ARG A 369 -1.84 -7.12 -23.50
N ALA A 370 -2.46 -6.53 -24.52
CA ALA A 370 -1.89 -5.41 -25.26
C ALA A 370 -1.42 -4.28 -24.34
N GLY A 371 -0.19 -3.81 -24.55
CA GLY A 371 0.45 -2.78 -23.72
C GLY A 371 1.08 -3.31 -22.42
N GLY A 372 0.89 -4.60 -22.12
CA GLY A 372 1.55 -5.23 -20.97
C GLY A 372 2.99 -5.62 -21.24
N PHE A 373 3.73 -5.89 -20.18
CA PHE A 373 5.14 -6.30 -20.23
C PHE A 373 5.50 -7.17 -19.02
N TRP A 374 6.67 -7.78 -19.06
CA TRP A 374 7.18 -8.58 -17.95
C TRP A 374 8.64 -8.29 -17.64
N SER A 375 9.06 -8.62 -16.42
CA SER A 375 10.48 -8.59 -16.01
C SER A 375 10.79 -9.63 -14.95
N VAL A 376 12.06 -10.07 -14.90
CA VAL A 376 12.65 -10.83 -13.79
C VAL A 376 13.73 -9.99 -13.16
N THR A 377 13.59 -9.72 -11.85
CA THR A 377 14.56 -8.95 -11.07
C THR A 377 15.12 -9.82 -9.96
N ALA A 378 16.44 -9.76 -9.75
CA ALA A 378 17.13 -10.43 -8.65
C ALA A 378 17.38 -9.47 -7.48
N TYR A 379 17.12 -9.96 -6.26
CA TYR A 379 17.38 -9.25 -5.00
C TYR A 379 18.20 -10.11 -4.06
N GLY A 380 19.07 -9.47 -3.29
CA GLY A 380 19.81 -10.12 -2.21
C GLY A 380 18.90 -10.56 -1.07
N ALA A 381 19.49 -11.25 -0.10
CA ALA A 381 18.80 -11.68 1.13
C ALA A 381 18.29 -10.49 1.98
N ASP A 382 18.81 -9.28 1.72
CA ASP A 382 18.43 -8.02 2.35
C ASP A 382 17.26 -7.33 1.64
N ASP A 383 16.64 -7.97 0.64
CA ASP A 383 15.57 -7.44 -0.22
C ASP A 383 15.98 -6.21 -1.07
N PHE A 384 17.28 -5.95 -1.29
CA PHE A 384 17.75 -4.87 -2.15
C PHE A 384 18.38 -5.39 -3.45
N LEU A 385 18.51 -4.48 -4.43
CA LEU A 385 19.18 -4.76 -5.69
C LEU A 385 20.64 -5.15 -5.46
N ILE A 386 21.10 -6.14 -6.21
CA ILE A 386 22.44 -6.73 -6.11
C ILE A 386 23.40 -5.90 -6.94
N ASP A 387 24.39 -5.28 -6.31
CA ASP A 387 25.45 -4.59 -7.04
C ASP A 387 26.23 -5.55 -7.93
N ASN A 388 26.47 -5.14 -9.18
CA ASN A 388 27.15 -5.99 -10.15
C ASN A 388 27.85 -5.15 -11.22
N PRO A 389 28.92 -5.69 -11.87
CA PRO A 389 29.81 -4.91 -12.74
C PRO A 389 29.16 -4.41 -14.03
N ILE A 390 28.00 -4.93 -14.43
CA ILE A 390 27.29 -4.50 -15.64
C ILE A 390 26.00 -3.73 -15.32
N HIS A 391 25.77 -3.40 -14.05
CA HIS A 391 24.57 -2.69 -13.58
C HIS A 391 23.25 -3.26 -14.08
N ARG A 392 23.18 -4.58 -14.29
CA ARG A 392 21.99 -5.29 -14.73
C ARG A 392 21.25 -5.85 -13.54
N TYR A 393 20.10 -5.30 -13.21
CA TYR A 393 19.26 -5.69 -12.08
C TYR A 393 18.07 -6.53 -12.50
N CYS A 394 17.67 -6.45 -13.78
CA CYS A 394 16.58 -7.24 -14.34
C CYS A 394 16.86 -7.65 -15.77
N ILE A 395 16.11 -8.65 -16.23
CA ILE A 395 15.88 -8.96 -17.65
C ILE A 395 14.37 -8.87 -17.86
N ASN A 396 13.98 -8.21 -18.96
CA ASN A 396 12.60 -7.94 -19.30
C ASN A 396 12.36 -8.08 -20.82
N ASP A 397 11.12 -7.94 -21.25
CA ASP A 397 10.71 -8.05 -22.65
C ASP A 397 11.36 -7.00 -23.60
N ARG A 398 11.96 -5.95 -23.04
CA ARG A 398 12.71 -4.90 -23.75
C ARG A 398 14.22 -5.14 -23.76
N SER A 399 14.68 -6.15 -23.02
CA SER A 399 16.09 -6.55 -23.00
C SER A 399 16.48 -7.28 -24.27
N ALA A 400 17.74 -7.10 -24.70
CA ALA A 400 18.31 -7.85 -25.82
C ALA A 400 18.71 -9.28 -25.37
N PHE A 401 17.73 -10.14 -25.10
CA PHE A 401 17.96 -11.54 -24.77
C PHE A 401 17.88 -12.43 -26.04
N GLU A 402 18.44 -13.61 -25.95
CA GLU A 402 18.46 -14.60 -27.04
C GLU A 402 17.53 -15.77 -26.70
N LEU A 403 16.62 -16.10 -27.61
CA LEU A 403 15.78 -17.30 -27.52
C LEU A 403 16.55 -18.53 -27.98
N ASN A 404 16.20 -19.68 -27.43
CA ASN A 404 16.62 -20.97 -27.91
C ASN A 404 16.02 -21.27 -29.32
N GLU A 405 16.58 -22.24 -30.04
CA GLU A 405 16.11 -22.61 -31.38
C GLU A 405 14.63 -23.05 -31.41
N ASP A 406 14.12 -23.58 -30.32
CA ASP A 406 12.72 -24.01 -30.14
C ASP A 406 11.78 -22.88 -29.67
N GLY A 407 12.30 -21.64 -29.50
CA GLY A 407 11.55 -20.48 -29.07
C GLY A 407 11.40 -20.35 -27.54
N THR A 408 11.98 -21.26 -26.77
CA THR A 408 12.06 -21.13 -25.29
C THR A 408 13.14 -20.11 -24.90
N LEU A 409 13.14 -19.69 -23.63
CA LEU A 409 14.13 -18.74 -23.09
C LEU A 409 14.81 -19.34 -21.85
N ASP A 410 16.13 -19.35 -21.87
CA ASP A 410 16.95 -19.71 -20.72
C ASP A 410 17.73 -18.49 -20.23
N LEU A 411 17.49 -18.08 -18.96
CA LEU A 411 18.30 -17.08 -18.29
C LEU A 411 19.30 -17.77 -17.36
N VAL A 412 20.53 -17.30 -17.37
CA VAL A 412 21.58 -17.77 -16.46
C VAL A 412 21.60 -16.89 -15.21
N LEU A 413 21.40 -17.51 -14.05
CA LEU A 413 21.50 -16.87 -12.74
C LEU A 413 22.82 -17.30 -12.10
N SER A 414 23.79 -16.42 -12.05
CA SER A 414 25.10 -16.72 -11.48
C SER A 414 25.79 -15.45 -10.99
N ARG A 415 26.69 -15.63 -10.03
CA ARG A 415 27.57 -14.56 -9.54
C ARG A 415 28.60 -14.17 -10.60
N ASN A 416 29.19 -15.18 -11.23
CA ASN A 416 30.23 -14.98 -12.23
C ASN A 416 29.62 -14.91 -13.62
N ALA A 417 30.13 -14.00 -14.45
CA ALA A 417 29.68 -13.85 -15.82
C ALA A 417 29.94 -15.15 -16.62
N PRO A 418 28.92 -15.70 -17.30
CA PRO A 418 29.15 -16.79 -18.27
C PRO A 418 29.83 -16.25 -19.53
N GLU A 419 30.21 -17.14 -20.44
CA GLU A 419 30.83 -16.78 -21.73
C GLU A 419 29.86 -15.89 -22.55
N ASN A 420 28.58 -16.31 -22.64
CA ASN A 420 27.52 -15.47 -23.24
C ASN A 420 26.74 -14.74 -22.16
N THR A 421 26.84 -13.42 -22.15
CA THR A 421 26.19 -12.56 -21.16
C THR A 421 24.84 -12.01 -21.60
N ALA A 422 24.32 -12.35 -22.80
CA ALA A 422 23.03 -11.85 -23.29
C ALA A 422 21.90 -12.17 -22.32
N ASN A 423 21.82 -13.43 -21.88
CA ASN A 423 20.80 -13.95 -20.97
C ASN A 423 21.26 -14.05 -19.50
N TRP A 424 22.34 -13.36 -19.13
CA TRP A 424 22.86 -13.42 -17.76
C TRP A 424 22.21 -12.41 -16.85
N LEU A 425 21.63 -12.86 -15.74
CA LEU A 425 21.18 -12.04 -14.65
C LEU A 425 22.09 -12.27 -13.42
N PRO A 426 22.94 -11.30 -13.07
CA PRO A 426 23.84 -11.40 -11.92
C PRO A 426 23.11 -11.60 -10.60
N VAL A 427 23.67 -12.47 -9.72
CA VAL A 427 23.15 -12.72 -8.37
C VAL A 427 24.22 -12.47 -7.30
N SER A 428 23.81 -12.41 -6.01
CA SER A 428 24.71 -12.17 -4.86
C SER A 428 25.53 -13.40 -4.50
N ASP A 429 26.54 -13.23 -3.64
CA ASP A 429 27.35 -14.32 -3.07
C ASP A 429 26.59 -15.25 -2.13
N GLY A 430 25.51 -14.79 -1.54
CA GLY A 430 24.72 -15.52 -0.55
C GLY A 430 23.34 -15.89 -1.04
N GLY A 431 22.39 -15.91 -0.16
CA GLY A 431 20.98 -16.11 -0.52
C GLY A 431 20.46 -15.01 -1.41
N PHE A 432 19.62 -15.36 -2.37
CA PHE A 432 18.92 -14.40 -3.21
C PHE A 432 17.51 -14.88 -3.52
N HIS A 433 16.70 -13.97 -4.05
CA HIS A 433 15.37 -14.31 -4.51
C HIS A 433 15.03 -13.53 -5.79
N LEU A 434 14.02 -14.02 -6.49
CA LEU A 434 13.57 -13.42 -7.73
C LEU A 434 12.14 -12.90 -7.58
N PHE A 435 11.88 -11.76 -8.23
CA PHE A 435 10.55 -11.31 -8.58
C PHE A 435 10.35 -11.44 -10.10
N LEU A 436 9.28 -12.13 -10.47
CA LEU A 436 8.72 -12.07 -11.81
C LEU A 436 7.57 -11.06 -11.77
N ARG A 437 7.73 -9.93 -12.44
CA ARG A 437 6.67 -8.93 -12.58
C ARG A 437 5.96 -9.13 -13.89
N ILE A 438 4.64 -9.17 -13.86
CA ILE A 438 3.80 -9.25 -15.07
C ILE A 438 2.80 -8.10 -14.99
N TYR A 439 2.95 -7.13 -15.88
CA TYR A 439 2.08 -5.98 -15.99
C TYR A 439 1.02 -6.22 -17.04
N VAL A 440 -0.21 -5.78 -16.77
CA VAL A 440 -1.41 -6.04 -17.58
C VAL A 440 -1.52 -7.53 -17.92
N PRO A 441 -1.46 -8.41 -16.88
CA PRO A 441 -1.45 -9.85 -17.10
C PRO A 441 -2.73 -10.30 -17.81
N ASP A 442 -2.61 -11.27 -18.70
CA ASP A 442 -3.76 -12.04 -19.18
C ASP A 442 -4.08 -13.13 -18.14
N MET A 443 -4.98 -12.80 -17.21
CA MET A 443 -5.31 -13.68 -16.09
C MET A 443 -5.94 -15.01 -16.53
N GLU A 444 -6.65 -15.04 -17.68
CA GLU A 444 -7.22 -16.27 -18.23
C GLU A 444 -6.14 -17.16 -18.83
N ALA A 445 -5.23 -16.58 -19.61
CA ALA A 445 -4.10 -17.30 -20.16
C ALA A 445 -3.10 -17.76 -19.07
N LEU A 446 -2.99 -17.01 -17.97
CA LEU A 446 -2.10 -17.33 -16.85
C LEU A 446 -2.46 -18.66 -16.17
N ASP A 447 -3.74 -19.02 -16.12
CA ASP A 447 -4.20 -20.27 -15.50
C ASP A 447 -3.67 -21.51 -16.25
N ALA A 448 -3.44 -21.41 -17.56
CA ALA A 448 -2.89 -22.48 -18.39
C ALA A 448 -1.37 -22.34 -18.62
N TRP A 449 -0.79 -21.20 -18.26
CA TRP A 449 0.62 -20.92 -18.50
C TRP A 449 1.52 -21.68 -17.53
N GLN A 450 2.62 -22.22 -18.07
CA GLN A 450 3.65 -22.85 -17.25
C GLN A 450 4.68 -21.80 -16.81
N PRO A 451 4.73 -21.49 -15.51
CA PRO A 451 5.69 -20.51 -15.00
C PRO A 451 7.12 -21.02 -15.15
N PRO A 452 8.10 -20.11 -15.26
CA PRO A 452 9.49 -20.50 -15.45
C PRO A 452 10.02 -21.30 -14.27
N VAL A 453 10.87 -22.27 -14.57
CA VAL A 453 11.45 -23.23 -13.62
C VAL A 453 12.93 -22.91 -13.42
N ILE A 454 13.36 -22.88 -12.14
CA ILE A 454 14.77 -22.67 -11.77
C ILE A 454 15.43 -24.03 -11.52
N ARG A 455 16.49 -24.32 -12.27
CA ARG A 455 17.27 -25.56 -12.15
C ARG A 455 18.72 -25.24 -11.84
N GLU A 456 19.28 -25.93 -10.86
CA GLU A 456 20.71 -25.87 -10.61
C GLU A 456 21.47 -26.52 -11.76
N GLN A 457 22.48 -25.82 -12.30
CA GLN A 457 23.40 -26.39 -13.28
C GLN A 457 24.38 -27.30 -12.55
N GLN A 458 24.54 -28.54 -13.01
CA GLN A 458 25.57 -29.42 -12.50
C GLN A 458 26.93 -28.96 -13.05
N GLU A 459 27.93 -28.82 -12.17
CA GLU A 459 29.30 -28.64 -12.63
C GLU A 459 29.70 -29.90 -13.43
N ILE A 460 30.07 -29.70 -14.71
CA ILE A 460 30.57 -30.77 -15.62
C ILE A 460 32.05 -31.00 -15.33
#